data_c7181b32626693b6bee11dc2eb5b8ab9
#
_entry.id   c7181b32626693b6bee11dc2eb5b8ab9
#
_cell.length_a   1.000
_cell.length_b   1.000
_cell.length_c   1.000
_cell.angle_alpha   90.00
_cell.angle_beta   90.00
_cell.angle_gamma   90.00
#
_symmetry.space_group_name_H-M   'P 1'
#
loop_
_entity.id
_entity.type
_entity.pdbx_description
1 polymer ?
#
loop_
_entity_poly.entity_id
_entity_poly.type
_entity_poly.pdbx_seq_one_letter_code
_entity_poly.pdbx_strand_id
1 'polypeptide(L)'
;MLSVDERARFETATHDYALTERGRQQALRTSRYLRALYGEFDVRYVSYYRRSCETMGLLYPGAKVYEDPRLAEAQRGMYHAMPSSRVAELFPSEIARKEREGLYHYRPWGGENWPDVELRIHSFLGTLSRDCGGQKVAIVVHGHWLILFQRLIHHFSINEALARYRSGVFENASVTTYTSSAGDHLTLTGENVVPEG
;
A
#
# COMPACT_ATOMS: atom_id res chain seq x y z
N MET A 1 12.31 -8.60 3.22
CA MET A 1 11.22 -9.33 2.52
C MET A 1 11.73 -10.74 2.26
N LEU A 2 10.95 -11.78 2.51
CA LEU A 2 11.34 -13.15 2.14
C LEU A 2 11.54 -13.23 0.63
N SER A 3 12.50 -14.02 0.18
CA SER A 3 12.69 -14.32 -1.25
C SER A 3 11.46 -15.02 -1.84
N VAL A 4 11.33 -15.03 -3.17
CA VAL A 4 10.22 -15.71 -3.86
C VAL A 4 10.18 -17.20 -3.49
N ASP A 5 11.36 -17.82 -3.36
CA ASP A 5 11.48 -19.25 -3.03
C ASP A 5 11.12 -19.56 -1.56
N GLU A 6 11.44 -18.62 -0.65
CA GLU A 6 11.01 -18.75 0.74
C GLU A 6 9.50 -18.58 0.89
N ARG A 7 8.88 -17.69 0.11
CA ARG A 7 7.41 -17.57 0.07
C ARG A 7 6.74 -18.78 -0.55
N ALA A 8 7.37 -19.44 -1.53
CA ALA A 8 6.84 -20.64 -2.17
C ALA A 8 6.71 -21.82 -1.21
N ARG A 9 7.47 -21.84 -0.11
CA ARG A 9 7.46 -22.88 0.92
C ARG A 9 6.36 -22.73 1.96
N PHE A 10 5.72 -21.56 2.03
CA PHE A 10 4.69 -21.27 3.01
C PHE A 10 3.35 -21.03 2.30
N GLU A 11 2.38 -21.88 2.53
CA GLU A 11 0.97 -21.69 2.13
C GLU A 11 0.30 -20.60 3.00
N THR A 12 1.03 -19.53 3.23
CA THR A 12 0.58 -18.43 4.09
C THR A 12 -0.07 -17.38 3.22
N ALA A 13 -1.26 -16.97 3.60
CA ALA A 13 -1.97 -15.89 2.93
C ALA A 13 -1.15 -14.58 2.95
N THR A 14 -1.18 -13.82 1.86
CA THR A 14 -0.35 -12.61 1.72
C THR A 14 -0.64 -11.55 2.78
N HIS A 15 -1.82 -11.55 3.38
CA HIS A 15 -2.18 -10.63 4.46
C HIS A 15 -1.56 -11.01 5.81
N ASP A 16 -1.16 -12.29 6.00
CA ASP A 16 -0.55 -12.79 7.25
C ASP A 16 0.97 -12.68 7.29
N TYR A 17 1.61 -12.18 6.22
CA TYR A 17 3.06 -11.99 6.24
C TYR A 17 3.46 -10.94 7.25
N ALA A 18 4.27 -11.38 8.24
CA ALA A 18 4.91 -10.51 9.22
C ALA A 18 6.05 -9.69 8.62
N LEU A 19 6.48 -8.66 9.33
CA LEU A 19 7.73 -7.98 9.01
C LEU A 19 8.92 -8.91 9.23
N THR A 20 9.90 -8.83 8.33
CA THR A 20 11.24 -9.38 8.57
C THR A 20 11.98 -8.49 9.56
N GLU A 21 13.10 -8.97 10.13
CA GLU A 21 13.95 -8.13 11.00
C GLU A 21 14.42 -6.85 10.28
N ARG A 22 14.80 -6.95 9.01
CA ARG A 22 15.12 -5.78 8.19
C ARG A 22 13.93 -4.80 8.09
N GLY A 23 12.71 -5.31 7.88
CA GLY A 23 11.50 -4.49 7.83
C GLY A 23 11.22 -3.79 9.16
N ARG A 24 11.45 -4.45 10.30
CA ARG A 24 11.33 -3.85 11.64
C ARG A 24 12.31 -2.70 11.82
N GLN A 25 13.56 -2.89 11.43
CA GLN A 25 14.58 -1.84 11.49
C GLN A 25 14.26 -0.66 10.58
N GLN A 26 13.74 -0.91 9.39
CA GLN A 26 13.26 0.16 8.50
C GLN A 26 12.12 0.95 9.16
N ALA A 27 11.12 0.28 9.73
CA ALA A 27 10.00 0.93 10.42
C ALA A 27 10.47 1.77 11.63
N LEU A 28 11.43 1.29 12.40
CA LEU A 28 12.00 2.04 13.53
C LEU A 28 12.76 3.31 13.08
N ARG A 29 13.48 3.26 11.95
CA ARG A 29 14.10 4.46 11.36
C ARG A 29 13.03 5.46 10.94
N THR A 30 12.00 5.00 10.25
CA THR A 30 10.86 5.82 9.83
C THR A 30 10.12 6.43 11.03
N SER A 31 9.98 5.70 12.14
CA SER A 31 9.41 6.23 13.38
C SER A 31 10.18 7.44 13.90
N ARG A 32 11.52 7.33 13.99
CA ARG A 32 12.40 8.44 14.44
C ARG A 32 12.27 9.64 13.50
N TYR A 33 12.31 9.42 12.21
CA TYR A 33 12.17 10.46 11.19
C TYR A 33 10.83 11.21 11.31
N LEU A 34 9.72 10.47 11.37
CA LEU A 34 8.39 11.07 11.46
C LEU A 34 8.21 11.88 12.74
N ARG A 35 8.68 11.36 13.88
CA ARG A 35 8.61 12.08 15.17
C ARG A 35 9.45 13.35 15.17
N ALA A 36 10.64 13.32 14.56
CA ALA A 36 11.54 14.48 14.50
C ALA A 36 10.94 15.62 13.63
N LEU A 37 10.31 15.29 12.51
CA LEU A 37 9.82 16.28 11.56
C LEU A 37 8.37 16.71 11.79
N TYR A 38 7.50 15.78 12.18
CA TYR A 38 6.06 16.02 12.23
C TYR A 38 5.47 15.93 13.64
N GLY A 39 6.23 15.38 14.61
CA GLY A 39 5.74 15.15 15.96
C GLY A 39 4.65 14.08 16.00
N GLU A 40 3.59 14.36 16.75
CA GLU A 40 2.43 13.45 16.84
C GLU A 40 1.42 13.70 15.71
N PHE A 41 0.71 12.65 15.35
CA PHE A 41 -0.39 12.68 14.40
C PHE A 41 -1.72 12.57 15.17
N ASP A 42 -2.73 13.29 14.71
CA ASP A 42 -4.06 13.31 15.34
C ASP A 42 -4.81 12.00 15.07
N VAL A 43 -4.73 11.50 13.83
CA VAL A 43 -5.41 10.29 13.38
C VAL A 43 -4.43 9.33 12.72
N ARG A 44 -4.61 8.05 12.94
CA ARG A 44 -3.76 6.99 12.39
C ARG A 44 -4.64 5.91 11.78
N TYR A 45 -4.47 5.67 10.48
CA TYR A 45 -5.14 4.60 9.74
C TYR A 45 -4.14 3.54 9.30
N VAL A 46 -4.57 2.29 9.26
CA VAL A 46 -3.73 1.17 8.86
C VAL A 46 -4.50 0.14 8.04
N SER A 47 -3.85 -0.44 7.04
CA SER A 47 -4.29 -1.66 6.39
C SER A 47 -4.30 -2.82 7.39
N TYR A 48 -5.31 -3.68 7.36
CA TYR A 48 -5.41 -4.86 8.23
C TYR A 48 -4.31 -5.92 7.97
N TYR A 49 -3.49 -5.77 6.94
CA TYR A 49 -2.38 -6.69 6.68
C TYR A 49 -1.39 -6.67 7.85
N ARG A 50 -1.02 -7.85 8.34
CA ARG A 50 -0.15 -8.02 9.51
C ARG A 50 1.11 -7.15 9.46
N ARG A 51 1.81 -7.12 8.32
CA ARG A 51 3.00 -6.28 8.14
C ARG A 51 2.72 -4.78 8.32
N SER A 52 1.53 -4.31 7.92
CA SER A 52 1.13 -2.92 8.09
C SER A 52 0.79 -2.60 9.54
N CYS A 53 0.06 -3.48 10.22
CA CYS A 53 -0.24 -3.36 11.65
C CYS A 53 1.05 -3.38 12.49
N GLU A 54 1.99 -4.29 12.20
CA GLU A 54 3.30 -4.33 12.87
C GLU A 54 4.10 -3.04 12.62
N THR A 55 4.08 -2.52 11.38
CA THR A 55 4.71 -1.23 11.05
C THR A 55 4.11 -0.10 11.87
N MET A 56 2.78 0.05 11.87
CA MET A 56 2.09 1.11 12.62
C MET A 56 2.40 1.01 14.12
N GLY A 57 2.43 -0.19 14.68
CA GLY A 57 2.79 -0.43 16.09
C GLY A 57 4.22 0.00 16.43
N LEU A 58 5.17 -0.12 15.47
CA LEU A 58 6.53 0.37 15.63
C LEU A 58 6.66 1.89 15.43
N LEU A 59 5.84 2.46 14.54
CA LEU A 59 5.80 3.92 14.33
C LEU A 59 5.27 4.65 15.56
N TYR A 60 4.17 4.17 16.13
CA TYR A 60 3.41 4.83 17.22
C TYR A 60 2.97 3.82 18.28
N PRO A 61 3.89 3.32 19.12
CA PRO A 61 3.58 2.35 20.17
C PRO A 61 2.49 2.85 21.13
N GLY A 62 1.45 2.04 21.34
CA GLY A 62 0.35 2.36 22.26
C GLY A 62 -0.64 3.42 21.77
N ALA A 63 -0.46 3.96 20.59
CA ALA A 63 -1.39 4.95 20.02
C ALA A 63 -2.71 4.30 19.58
N LYS A 64 -3.80 5.08 19.61
CA LYS A 64 -5.06 4.69 18.97
C LYS A 64 -4.89 4.65 17.46
N VAL A 65 -5.26 3.53 16.85
CA VAL A 65 -5.16 3.28 15.41
C VAL A 65 -6.50 2.78 14.89
N TYR A 66 -6.88 3.22 13.71
CA TYR A 66 -8.07 2.75 13.00
C TYR A 66 -7.66 1.83 11.86
N GLU A 67 -8.04 0.57 11.96
CA GLU A 67 -7.90 -0.37 10.86
C GLU A 67 -9.01 -0.12 9.84
N ASP A 68 -8.63 0.00 8.55
CA ASP A 68 -9.59 0.24 7.47
C ASP A 68 -9.33 -0.73 6.31
N PRO A 69 -10.31 -1.58 5.94
CA PRO A 69 -10.16 -2.55 4.86
C PRO A 69 -9.92 -1.89 3.49
N ARG A 70 -10.31 -0.63 3.31
CA ARG A 70 -10.06 0.12 2.07
C ARG A 70 -8.57 0.41 1.83
N LEU A 71 -7.72 0.26 2.85
CA LEU A 71 -6.26 0.43 2.78
C LEU A 71 -5.52 -0.85 2.40
N ALA A 72 -6.22 -1.96 2.22
CA ALA A 72 -5.62 -3.24 1.88
C ALA A 72 -4.85 -3.19 0.55
N GLU A 73 -3.86 -4.07 0.39
CA GLU A 73 -3.24 -4.32 -0.92
C GLU A 73 -4.25 -4.91 -1.90
N ALA A 74 -4.01 -4.80 -3.21
CA ALA A 74 -4.86 -5.41 -4.22
C ALA A 74 -5.03 -6.91 -3.96
N GLN A 75 -6.28 -7.34 -3.88
CA GLN A 75 -6.63 -8.71 -3.52
C GLN A 75 -6.34 -9.66 -4.66
N ARG A 76 -5.57 -10.72 -4.39
CA ARG A 76 -5.19 -11.74 -5.37
C ARG A 76 -6.22 -12.87 -5.51
N GLY A 77 -7.35 -12.79 -4.80
CA GLY A 77 -8.40 -13.78 -4.82
C GLY A 77 -7.90 -15.18 -4.50
N MET A 78 -8.24 -16.17 -5.33
CA MET A 78 -7.83 -17.57 -5.12
C MET A 78 -6.29 -17.77 -5.10
N TYR A 79 -5.53 -16.80 -5.58
CA TYR A 79 -4.06 -16.86 -5.60
C TYR A 79 -3.40 -16.17 -4.39
N HIS A 80 -4.17 -15.83 -3.35
CA HIS A 80 -3.68 -15.04 -2.20
C HIS A 80 -2.54 -15.71 -1.41
N ALA A 81 -2.49 -17.05 -1.39
CA ALA A 81 -1.43 -17.82 -0.72
C ALA A 81 -0.38 -18.38 -1.70
N MET A 82 -0.51 -18.08 -2.99
CA MET A 82 0.29 -18.70 -4.04
C MET A 82 1.30 -17.74 -4.64
N PRO A 83 2.60 -18.08 -4.74
CA PRO A 83 3.60 -17.30 -5.48
C PRO A 83 3.22 -17.15 -6.95
N SER A 84 3.61 -16.04 -7.57
CA SER A 84 3.29 -15.77 -8.98
C SER A 84 3.89 -16.81 -9.94
N SER A 85 5.07 -17.35 -9.63
CA SER A 85 5.69 -18.46 -10.38
C SER A 85 4.81 -19.72 -10.37
N ARG A 86 4.24 -20.04 -9.20
CA ARG A 86 3.37 -21.21 -9.06
C ARG A 86 2.02 -21.00 -9.78
N VAL A 87 1.50 -19.78 -9.77
CA VAL A 87 0.31 -19.45 -10.56
C VAL A 87 0.58 -19.61 -12.05
N ALA A 88 1.74 -19.16 -12.54
CA ALA A 88 2.12 -19.30 -13.95
C ALA A 88 2.27 -20.79 -14.36
N GLU A 89 2.82 -21.63 -13.48
CA GLU A 89 2.97 -23.06 -13.72
C GLU A 89 1.62 -23.78 -13.76
N LEU A 90 0.75 -23.55 -12.77
CA LEU A 90 -0.50 -24.28 -12.62
C LEU A 90 -1.65 -23.75 -13.45
N PHE A 91 -1.64 -22.44 -13.77
CA PHE A 91 -2.72 -21.75 -14.46
C PHE A 91 -2.22 -20.92 -15.64
N PRO A 92 -1.59 -21.54 -16.67
CA PRO A 92 -1.04 -20.80 -17.81
C PRO A 92 -2.11 -20.00 -18.59
N SER A 93 -3.36 -20.47 -18.57
CA SER A 93 -4.50 -19.75 -19.15
C SER A 93 -4.77 -18.40 -18.47
N GLU A 94 -4.49 -18.28 -17.16
CA GLU A 94 -4.64 -17.03 -16.42
C GLU A 94 -3.54 -16.02 -16.79
N ILE A 95 -2.34 -16.52 -17.08
CA ILE A 95 -1.26 -15.66 -17.58
C ILE A 95 -1.63 -15.11 -18.96
N ALA A 96 -2.08 -15.99 -19.87
CA ALA A 96 -2.56 -15.55 -21.20
C ALA A 96 -3.75 -14.57 -21.10
N ARG A 97 -4.66 -14.78 -20.15
CA ARG A 97 -5.78 -13.88 -19.88
C ARG A 97 -5.29 -12.52 -19.39
N LYS A 98 -4.35 -12.50 -18.44
CA LYS A 98 -3.74 -11.27 -17.92
C LYS A 98 -3.00 -10.46 -19.00
N GLU A 99 -2.31 -11.14 -19.90
CA GLU A 99 -1.63 -10.50 -21.05
C GLU A 99 -2.64 -9.87 -22.01
N ARG A 100 -3.72 -10.58 -22.34
CA ARG A 100 -4.77 -10.11 -23.24
C ARG A 100 -5.58 -8.95 -22.67
N GLU A 101 -5.95 -9.01 -21.40
CA GLU A 101 -6.76 -7.99 -20.70
C GLU A 101 -5.93 -6.78 -20.26
N GLY A 102 -4.62 -6.96 -20.13
CA GLY A 102 -3.71 -5.97 -19.57
C GLY A 102 -3.80 -5.87 -18.02
N LEU A 103 -2.69 -5.54 -17.40
CA LEU A 103 -2.54 -5.56 -15.93
C LEU A 103 -3.58 -4.67 -15.23
N TYR A 104 -3.98 -3.57 -15.82
CA TYR A 104 -4.94 -2.63 -15.23
C TYR A 104 -6.36 -3.23 -15.13
N HIS A 105 -6.80 -3.93 -16.14
CA HIS A 105 -8.16 -4.49 -16.21
C HIS A 105 -8.24 -5.95 -15.76
N TYR A 106 -7.11 -6.66 -15.76
CA TYR A 106 -7.08 -8.06 -15.32
C TYR A 106 -7.52 -8.21 -13.87
N ARG A 107 -8.56 -9.04 -13.67
CA ARG A 107 -9.07 -9.41 -12.35
C ARG A 107 -8.80 -10.88 -12.07
N PRO A 108 -7.97 -11.23 -11.05
CA PRO A 108 -7.85 -12.62 -10.59
C PRO A 108 -9.21 -13.15 -10.12
N TRP A 109 -9.45 -14.42 -10.20
CA TRP A 109 -10.71 -15.00 -9.72
C TRP A 109 -10.88 -14.76 -8.21
N GLY A 110 -12.02 -14.13 -7.85
CA GLY A 110 -12.29 -13.70 -6.48
C GLY A 110 -11.39 -12.57 -5.96
N GLY A 111 -10.61 -11.94 -6.84
CA GLY A 111 -9.73 -10.82 -6.50
C GLY A 111 -10.20 -9.48 -7.06
N GLU A 112 -9.31 -8.49 -7.02
CA GLU A 112 -9.54 -7.12 -7.49
C GLU A 112 -8.71 -6.83 -8.74
N ASN A 113 -9.29 -6.06 -9.68
CA ASN A 113 -8.51 -5.32 -10.66
C ASN A 113 -8.14 -3.92 -10.13
N TRP A 114 -7.38 -3.15 -10.87
CA TRP A 114 -6.98 -1.81 -10.45
C TRP A 114 -8.18 -0.85 -10.28
N PRO A 115 -9.19 -0.83 -11.17
CA PRO A 115 -10.41 -0.05 -10.97
C PRO A 115 -11.14 -0.36 -9.65
N ASP A 116 -11.19 -1.62 -9.21
CA ASP A 116 -11.80 -1.96 -7.91
C ASP A 116 -11.05 -1.31 -6.73
N VAL A 117 -9.72 -1.36 -6.79
CA VAL A 117 -8.86 -0.72 -5.78
C VAL A 117 -9.06 0.81 -5.79
N GLU A 118 -9.13 1.42 -6.97
CA GLU A 118 -9.40 2.86 -7.11
C GLU A 118 -10.76 3.27 -6.51
N LEU A 119 -11.81 2.47 -6.68
CA LEU A 119 -13.11 2.75 -6.09
C LEU A 119 -13.04 2.81 -4.55
N ARG A 120 -12.33 1.87 -3.91
CA ARG A 120 -12.20 1.89 -2.45
C ARG A 120 -11.26 2.99 -1.96
N ILE A 121 -10.23 3.36 -2.73
CA ILE A 121 -9.39 4.53 -2.45
C ILE A 121 -10.24 5.81 -2.51
N HIS A 122 -11.04 5.98 -3.55
CA HIS A 122 -11.94 7.13 -3.69
C HIS A 122 -12.92 7.23 -2.51
N SER A 123 -13.50 6.11 -2.08
CA SER A 123 -14.32 6.05 -0.87
C SER A 123 -13.55 6.46 0.39
N PHE A 124 -12.29 6.05 0.54
CA PHE A 124 -11.44 6.42 1.68
C PHE A 124 -11.08 7.90 1.66
N LEU A 125 -10.78 8.47 0.50
CA LEU A 125 -10.56 9.92 0.33
C LEU A 125 -11.76 10.74 0.81
N GLY A 126 -12.99 10.29 0.50
CA GLY A 126 -14.21 10.92 1.03
C GLY A 126 -14.32 10.88 2.56
N THR A 127 -13.80 9.82 3.20
CA THR A 127 -13.69 9.75 4.67
C THR A 127 -12.66 10.75 5.20
N LEU A 128 -11.49 10.84 4.58
CA LEU A 128 -10.45 11.81 5.00
C LEU A 128 -10.96 13.25 4.89
N SER A 129 -11.59 13.60 3.76
CA SER A 129 -12.14 14.94 3.55
C SER A 129 -13.21 15.31 4.58
N ARG A 130 -14.13 14.38 4.88
CA ARG A 130 -15.24 14.64 5.81
C ARG A 130 -14.80 14.67 7.27
N ASP A 131 -13.92 13.72 7.68
CA ASP A 131 -13.69 13.42 9.10
C ASP A 131 -12.33 13.93 9.62
N CYS A 132 -11.38 14.28 8.72
CA CYS A 132 -10.00 14.60 9.10
C CYS A 132 -9.56 16.02 8.69
N GLY A 133 -10.50 16.91 8.40
CA GLY A 133 -10.18 18.30 8.02
C GLY A 133 -9.32 19.01 9.06
N GLY A 134 -8.20 19.59 8.66
CA GLY A 134 -7.25 20.30 9.54
C GLY A 134 -6.39 19.39 10.45
N GLN A 135 -6.49 18.08 10.34
CA GLN A 135 -5.77 17.14 11.17
C GLN A 135 -4.51 16.60 10.46
N LYS A 136 -3.52 16.21 11.26
CA LYS A 136 -2.37 15.44 10.79
C LYS A 136 -2.76 13.95 10.78
N VAL A 137 -2.75 13.34 9.61
CA VAL A 137 -3.15 11.93 9.43
C VAL A 137 -1.94 11.09 9.02
N ALA A 138 -1.67 10.02 9.75
CA ALA A 138 -0.69 9.00 9.36
C ALA A 138 -1.43 7.79 8.80
N ILE A 139 -0.96 7.27 7.65
CA ILE A 139 -1.57 6.13 6.97
C ILE A 139 -0.48 5.12 6.61
N VAL A 140 -0.63 3.87 7.04
CA VAL A 140 0.27 2.77 6.63
C VAL A 140 -0.46 1.90 5.62
N VAL A 141 0.05 1.91 4.40
CA VAL A 141 -0.53 1.25 3.23
C VAL A 141 0.53 0.44 2.46
N HIS A 142 0.24 0.13 1.22
CA HIS A 142 1.05 -0.71 0.33
C HIS A 142 1.48 0.07 -0.91
N GLY A 143 2.57 -0.38 -1.54
CA GLY A 143 3.12 0.32 -2.70
C GLY A 143 2.14 0.41 -3.88
N HIS A 144 1.43 -0.66 -4.20
CA HIS A 144 0.44 -0.65 -5.28
C HIS A 144 -0.75 0.28 -4.95
N TRP A 145 -1.27 0.22 -3.72
CA TRP A 145 -2.32 1.13 -3.26
C TRP A 145 -1.88 2.60 -3.41
N LEU A 146 -0.64 2.92 -3.03
CA LEU A 146 -0.12 4.30 -3.11
C LEU A 146 0.04 4.79 -4.55
N ILE A 147 0.41 3.92 -5.50
CA ILE A 147 0.45 4.25 -6.93
C ILE A 147 -0.95 4.64 -7.44
N LEU A 148 -1.97 3.86 -7.07
CA LEU A 148 -3.35 4.13 -7.49
C LEU A 148 -3.93 5.36 -6.79
N PHE A 149 -3.60 5.58 -5.53
CA PHE A 149 -3.91 6.83 -4.82
C PHE A 149 -3.32 8.03 -5.56
N GLN A 150 -2.04 7.97 -5.94
CA GLN A 150 -1.39 9.04 -6.71
C GLN A 150 -2.03 9.22 -8.10
N ARG A 151 -2.42 8.12 -8.75
CA ARG A 151 -3.12 8.21 -10.02
C ARG A 151 -4.41 9.02 -9.88
N LEU A 152 -5.18 8.82 -8.83
CA LEU A 152 -6.42 9.57 -8.58
C LEU A 152 -6.13 11.05 -8.27
N ILE A 153 -5.15 11.33 -7.40
CA ILE A 153 -4.85 12.71 -6.95
C ILE A 153 -4.20 13.54 -8.06
N HIS A 154 -3.27 12.95 -8.83
CA HIS A 154 -2.52 13.65 -9.87
C HIS A 154 -3.09 13.45 -11.28
N HIS A 155 -4.20 12.72 -11.41
CA HIS A 155 -4.83 12.40 -12.70
C HIS A 155 -3.89 11.70 -13.69
N PHE A 156 -3.01 10.83 -13.19
CA PHE A 156 -2.11 10.05 -14.06
C PHE A 156 -2.92 9.16 -15.00
N SER A 157 -2.47 9.06 -16.24
CA SER A 157 -2.97 8.07 -17.19
C SER A 157 -2.71 6.63 -16.70
N ILE A 158 -3.41 5.67 -17.26
CA ILE A 158 -3.16 4.24 -16.98
C ILE A 158 -1.71 3.88 -17.29
N ASN A 159 -1.15 4.39 -18.40
CA ASN A 159 0.23 4.09 -18.80
C ASN A 159 1.26 4.64 -17.80
N GLU A 160 1.06 5.84 -17.28
CA GLU A 160 1.93 6.41 -16.24
C GLU A 160 1.87 5.59 -14.96
N ALA A 161 0.69 5.20 -14.50
CA ALA A 161 0.53 4.35 -13.32
C ALA A 161 1.19 2.97 -13.52
N LEU A 162 1.05 2.36 -14.69
CA LEU A 162 1.72 1.11 -15.04
C LEU A 162 3.25 1.25 -15.08
N ALA A 163 3.77 2.36 -15.59
CA ALA A 163 5.20 2.64 -15.60
C ALA A 163 5.75 2.75 -14.16
N ARG A 164 5.08 3.49 -13.29
CA ARG A 164 5.42 3.61 -11.86
C ARG A 164 5.38 2.26 -11.13
N TYR A 165 4.37 1.44 -11.42
CA TYR A 165 4.28 0.09 -10.86
C TYR A 165 5.45 -0.80 -11.27
N ARG A 166 5.83 -0.77 -12.55
CA ARG A 166 6.94 -1.57 -13.09
C ARG A 166 8.31 -1.11 -12.59
N SER A 167 8.48 0.18 -12.35
CA SER A 167 9.73 0.72 -11.79
C SER A 167 9.92 0.40 -10.31
N GLY A 168 8.86 -0.05 -9.59
CA GLY A 168 8.95 -0.28 -8.15
C GLY A 168 9.25 1.01 -7.39
N VAL A 169 8.59 2.11 -7.75
CA VAL A 169 8.90 3.48 -7.29
C VAL A 169 8.95 3.67 -5.76
N PHE A 170 8.24 2.83 -4.99
CA PHE A 170 8.19 2.97 -3.54
C PHE A 170 9.05 1.93 -2.82
N GLU A 171 9.98 2.43 -2.03
CA GLU A 171 10.78 1.62 -1.11
C GLU A 171 9.98 1.21 0.13
N ASN A 172 10.39 0.10 0.76
CA ASN A 172 9.75 -0.35 2.00
C ASN A 172 9.99 0.66 3.14
N ALA A 173 8.92 0.99 3.86
CA ALA A 173 8.92 1.97 4.95
C ALA A 173 9.36 3.39 4.53
N SER A 174 9.30 3.71 3.24
CA SER A 174 9.44 5.09 2.76
C SER A 174 8.25 5.95 3.15
N VAL A 175 8.45 7.26 3.15
CA VAL A 175 7.44 8.26 3.50
C VAL A 175 7.07 9.08 2.27
N THR A 176 5.77 9.18 2.01
CA THR A 176 5.21 10.08 1.00
C THR A 176 4.25 11.04 1.70
N THR A 177 4.45 12.33 1.52
CA THR A 177 3.75 13.38 2.26
C THR A 177 2.92 14.27 1.35
N TYR A 178 1.76 14.58 1.83
CA TYR A 178 0.83 15.51 1.20
C TYR A 178 0.40 16.57 2.19
N THR A 179 0.15 17.77 1.71
CA THR A 179 -0.54 18.83 2.44
C THR A 179 -1.88 19.12 1.78
N SER A 180 -2.90 19.35 2.59
CA SER A 180 -4.20 19.84 2.11
C SER A 180 -4.21 21.36 2.22
N SER A 181 -4.64 22.03 1.17
CA SER A 181 -4.93 23.47 1.17
C SER A 181 -6.45 23.72 1.15
N ALA A 182 -6.89 24.94 1.39
CA ALA A 182 -8.28 25.33 1.28
C ALA A 182 -8.83 24.94 -0.10
N GLY A 183 -9.86 24.06 -0.13
CA GLY A 183 -10.45 23.52 -1.36
C GLY A 183 -10.19 22.04 -1.60
N ASP A 184 -9.77 21.27 -0.58
CA ASP A 184 -9.56 19.80 -0.60
C ASP A 184 -8.51 19.30 -1.62
N HIS A 185 -7.64 20.18 -2.12
CA HIS A 185 -6.55 19.76 -3.00
C HIS A 185 -5.36 19.26 -2.18
N LEU A 186 -4.95 18.00 -2.46
CA LEU A 186 -3.76 17.40 -1.91
C LEU A 186 -2.53 17.77 -2.77
N THR A 187 -1.57 18.43 -2.16
CA THR A 187 -0.29 18.79 -2.79
C THR A 187 0.80 17.86 -2.28
N LEU A 188 1.50 17.22 -3.20
CA LEU A 188 2.67 16.36 -2.87
C LEU A 188 3.82 17.23 -2.36
N THR A 189 4.32 16.95 -1.18
CA THR A 189 5.44 17.69 -0.53
C THR A 189 6.69 16.85 -0.32
N GLY A 190 6.56 15.56 -0.43
CA GLY A 190 7.68 14.60 -0.39
C GLY A 190 7.25 13.26 -0.93
N GLU A 191 8.09 12.62 -1.74
CA GLU A 191 7.79 11.33 -2.34
C GLU A 191 8.90 10.33 -2.05
N ASN A 192 8.53 9.13 -1.62
CA ASN A 192 9.44 7.99 -1.44
C ASN A 192 10.70 8.34 -0.61
N VAL A 193 10.53 9.17 0.40
CA VAL A 193 11.65 9.54 1.29
C VAL A 193 12.01 8.32 2.14
N VAL A 194 13.21 7.80 1.96
CA VAL A 194 13.76 6.67 2.74
C VAL A 194 14.58 7.26 3.89
N PRO A 195 14.14 7.14 5.15
CA PRO A 195 14.91 7.67 6.28
C PRO A 195 16.22 6.91 6.45
N GLU A 196 17.31 7.67 6.50
CA GLU A 196 18.64 7.15 6.82
C GLU A 196 18.75 6.78 8.30
N GLY A 197 19.63 5.83 8.62
CA GLY A 197 19.77 5.26 9.97
C GLY A 197 20.58 6.11 10.93
#